data_770d7fb3c0bac132ae7a3d0edad4f21e
#
_entry.id   770d7fb3c0bac132ae7a3d0edad4f21e
#
_cell.length_a   1.000
_cell.length_b   1.000
_cell.length_c   1.000
_cell.angle_alpha   90.00
_cell.angle_beta   90.00
_cell.angle_gamma   90.00
#
_symmetry.space_group_name_H-M   'P 1'
#
loop_
_entity.id
_entity.type
_entity.pdbx_description
1 polymer ?
#
loop_
_entity_poly.entity_id
_entity_poly.type
_entity_poly.pdbx_seq_one_letter_code
_entity_poly.pdbx_strand_id
1 'polypeptide(L)'
;MQKRFGTRKKQKNNLAETARQERFAQSTEVYAVKASNYKGLRRGSPVYCRNNWHIHHAKSGGGQILICIAGRGYYQEEGKEAVEMKPGDCVNIPAEVKHWHGAAPDEWFSHLAIEVPGEKTSSEWCETVTDEIYGK
;
A
#
# COMPACT_ATOMS: atom_id res chain seq x y z
N MET A 1 -12.16 33.19 -50.30
CA MET A 1 -12.92 32.02 -49.79
C MET A 1 -11.99 31.17 -48.92
N GLN A 2 -11.88 31.46 -47.61
CA GLN A 2 -11.02 30.74 -46.70
C GLN A 2 -11.82 29.64 -46.01
N LYS A 3 -11.41 28.40 -46.16
CA LYS A 3 -12.07 27.21 -45.60
C LYS A 3 -11.79 27.07 -44.12
N ARG A 4 -12.84 27.18 -43.27
CA ARG A 4 -12.86 26.79 -41.87
C ARG A 4 -12.76 25.26 -41.72
N PHE A 5 -11.55 24.72 -41.56
CA PHE A 5 -11.36 23.26 -41.31
C PHE A 5 -10.59 22.96 -40.04
N GLY A 6 -10.35 23.95 -39.15
CA GLY A 6 -9.54 23.76 -37.92
C GLY A 6 -10.29 23.49 -36.62
N THR A 7 -11.60 23.80 -36.55
CA THR A 7 -12.32 23.87 -35.27
C THR A 7 -12.92 22.53 -34.80
N ARG A 8 -13.32 21.64 -35.70
CA ARG A 8 -13.96 20.36 -35.30
C ARG A 8 -13.02 19.30 -34.70
N LYS A 9 -11.74 19.29 -35.10
CA LYS A 9 -10.76 18.33 -34.54
C LYS A 9 -10.30 18.73 -33.15
N LYS A 10 -10.11 20.03 -32.87
CA LYS A 10 -9.76 20.55 -31.54
C LYS A 10 -10.89 20.33 -30.53
N GLN A 11 -12.13 20.48 -30.92
CA GLN A 11 -13.28 20.30 -30.03
C GLN A 11 -13.52 18.83 -29.67
N LYS A 12 -13.28 17.88 -30.57
CA LYS A 12 -13.35 16.44 -30.27
C LYS A 12 -12.24 15.97 -29.32
N ASN A 13 -11.03 16.50 -29.47
CA ASN A 13 -9.93 16.17 -28.57
C ASN A 13 -10.15 16.73 -27.16
N ASN A 14 -10.69 17.93 -27.01
CA ASN A 14 -11.00 18.50 -25.70
C ASN A 14 -12.11 17.74 -24.97
N LEU A 15 -13.16 17.29 -25.68
CA LEU A 15 -14.22 16.48 -25.09
C LEU A 15 -13.75 15.10 -24.64
N ALA A 16 -12.84 14.47 -25.40
CA ALA A 16 -12.25 13.18 -25.02
C ALA A 16 -11.28 13.31 -23.83
N GLU A 17 -10.52 14.40 -23.77
CA GLU A 17 -9.62 14.74 -22.66
C GLU A 17 -10.41 15.04 -21.39
N THR A 18 -11.48 15.84 -21.48
CA THR A 18 -12.36 16.16 -20.36
C THR A 18 -13.05 14.90 -19.82
N ALA A 19 -13.58 14.05 -20.72
CA ALA A 19 -14.20 12.77 -20.32
C ALA A 19 -13.20 11.79 -19.70
N ARG A 20 -11.91 11.85 -20.08
CA ARG A 20 -10.84 11.07 -19.46
C ARG A 20 -10.48 11.60 -18.08
N GLN A 21 -10.41 12.92 -17.93
CA GLN A 21 -10.17 13.59 -16.65
C GLN A 21 -11.33 13.37 -15.68
N GLU A 22 -12.58 13.43 -16.13
CA GLU A 22 -13.77 13.14 -15.32
C GLU A 22 -13.81 11.67 -14.88
N ARG A 23 -13.47 10.71 -15.74
CA ARG A 23 -13.35 9.30 -15.37
C ARG A 23 -12.21 9.06 -14.38
N PHE A 24 -11.10 9.75 -14.51
CA PHE A 24 -10.00 9.69 -13.56
C PHE A 24 -10.39 10.29 -12.22
N ALA A 25 -11.11 11.43 -12.20
CA ALA A 25 -11.63 12.06 -11.00
C ALA A 25 -12.72 11.21 -10.30
N GLN A 26 -13.55 10.49 -11.06
CA GLN A 26 -14.56 9.57 -10.51
C GLN A 26 -13.98 8.24 -10.03
N SER A 27 -12.78 7.86 -10.50
CA SER A 27 -12.06 6.67 -10.03
C SER A 27 -11.08 6.98 -8.89
N THR A 28 -10.91 8.25 -8.52
CA THR A 28 -10.08 8.64 -7.38
C THR A 28 -10.90 8.49 -6.09
N GLU A 29 -11.26 7.28 -5.75
CA GLU A 29 -11.49 6.96 -4.36
C GLU A 29 -10.18 7.26 -3.63
N VAL A 30 -10.25 8.12 -2.63
CA VAL A 30 -9.10 8.52 -1.84
C VAL A 30 -8.65 7.31 -1.05
N TYR A 31 -7.64 6.63 -1.55
CA TYR A 31 -6.96 5.58 -0.80
C TYR A 31 -6.32 6.20 0.43
N ALA A 32 -6.57 5.66 1.60
CA ALA A 32 -5.84 6.06 2.79
C ALA A 32 -4.39 5.59 2.64
N VAL A 33 -3.50 6.50 2.26
CA VAL A 33 -2.07 6.25 2.18
C VAL A 33 -1.47 6.60 3.52
N LYS A 34 -1.02 5.60 4.27
CA LYS A 34 -0.22 5.80 5.48
C LYS A 34 1.25 5.65 5.13
N ALA A 35 2.02 6.72 5.27
CA ALA A 35 3.47 6.65 5.27
C ALA A 35 3.92 6.29 6.69
N SER A 36 4.50 5.12 6.88
CA SER A 36 5.05 4.68 8.16
C SER A 36 6.57 4.70 8.08
N ASN A 37 7.17 5.56 8.90
CA ASN A 37 8.61 5.60 9.10
C ASN A 37 8.93 4.88 10.42
N TYR A 38 9.33 3.64 10.33
CA TYR A 38 9.84 2.91 11.49
C TYR A 38 11.31 3.27 11.68
N LYS A 39 11.60 4.18 12.62
CA LYS A 39 12.97 4.46 13.04
C LYS A 39 13.36 3.46 14.10
N GLY A 40 14.18 2.49 13.75
CA GLY A 40 14.68 1.46 14.64
C GLY A 40 16.18 1.48 14.77
N LEU A 41 16.79 2.58 15.24
CA LEU A 41 18.16 2.55 15.72
C LEU A 41 18.37 3.60 16.82
N ARG A 42 18.19 3.20 18.08
CA ARG A 42 19.07 3.67 19.15
C ARG A 42 20.21 2.66 19.27
N ARG A 43 21.46 3.13 19.16
CA ARG A 43 22.64 2.32 19.49
C ARG A 43 22.40 1.63 20.83
N GLY A 44 22.31 0.29 20.84
CA GLY A 44 22.29 -0.53 22.05
C GLY A 44 20.96 -1.20 22.41
N SER A 45 19.89 -1.03 21.63
CA SER A 45 18.67 -1.84 21.80
C SER A 45 18.09 -2.15 20.42
N PRO A 46 17.83 -3.42 20.12
CA PRO A 46 17.06 -3.76 18.92
C PRO A 46 15.66 -3.16 19.09
N VAL A 47 15.36 -2.12 18.33
CA VAL A 47 14.00 -1.58 18.29
C VAL A 47 13.23 -2.38 17.26
N TYR A 48 12.56 -3.41 17.74
CA TYR A 48 11.66 -4.26 16.98
C TYR A 48 10.42 -3.46 16.57
N CYS A 49 10.52 -2.75 15.46
CA CYS A 49 9.46 -1.88 14.97
C CYS A 49 8.60 -2.63 13.94
N ARG A 50 7.54 -3.24 14.44
CA ARG A 50 6.56 -3.98 13.64
C ARG A 50 5.14 -3.69 14.12
N ASN A 51 4.17 -3.88 13.26
CA ASN A 51 2.78 -3.87 13.69
C ASN A 51 2.34 -5.25 14.21
N ASN A 52 1.15 -5.30 14.78
CA ASN A 52 0.52 -6.56 15.16
C ASN A 52 0.05 -7.33 13.92
N TRP A 53 -0.24 -8.61 14.09
CA TRP A 53 -1.05 -9.33 13.14
C TRP A 53 -2.36 -8.58 12.93
N HIS A 54 -2.81 -8.49 11.68
CA HIS A 54 -4.06 -7.81 11.34
C HIS A 54 -4.64 -8.33 10.03
N ILE A 55 -5.92 -8.04 9.82
CA ILE A 55 -6.67 -8.44 8.64
C ILE A 55 -7.38 -7.21 8.08
N HIS A 56 -7.36 -7.05 6.78
CA HIS A 56 -8.21 -6.12 6.05
C HIS A 56 -9.40 -6.88 5.49
N HIS A 57 -10.57 -6.73 6.10
CA HIS A 57 -11.79 -7.37 5.67
C HIS A 57 -12.44 -6.61 4.52
N ALA A 58 -13.05 -7.35 3.58
CA ALA A 58 -13.93 -6.78 2.57
C ALA A 58 -14.87 -7.85 2.04
N LYS A 59 -16.11 -7.46 1.70
CA LYS A 59 -17.06 -8.36 1.03
C LYS A 59 -16.62 -8.65 -0.43
N SER A 60 -16.02 -7.66 -1.09
CA SER A 60 -15.44 -7.78 -2.42
C SER A 60 -14.38 -6.70 -2.61
N GLY A 61 -13.36 -6.93 -3.41
CA GLY A 61 -12.19 -6.06 -3.50
C GLY A 61 -11.45 -5.99 -2.17
N GLY A 62 -10.95 -4.80 -1.80
CA GLY A 62 -10.26 -4.60 -0.52
C GLY A 62 -8.85 -5.17 -0.48
N GLY A 63 -8.29 -5.18 0.71
CA GLY A 63 -6.90 -5.58 0.97
C GLY A 63 -5.97 -4.39 1.10
N GLN A 64 -4.67 -4.65 0.99
CA GLN A 64 -3.65 -3.63 1.19
C GLN A 64 -2.50 -3.80 0.18
N ILE A 65 -1.94 -2.70 -0.28
CA ILE A 65 -0.70 -2.68 -1.05
C ILE A 65 0.39 -2.06 -0.20
N LEU A 66 1.52 -2.74 -0.06
CA LEU A 66 2.73 -2.21 0.56
C LEU A 66 3.76 -1.88 -0.51
N ILE A 67 4.36 -0.71 -0.43
CA ILE A 67 5.45 -0.29 -1.32
C ILE A 67 6.62 0.16 -0.45
N CYS A 68 7.75 -0.54 -0.52
CA CYS A 68 8.96 -0.14 0.17
C CYS A 68 9.58 1.07 -0.54
N ILE A 69 9.77 2.14 0.21
CA ILE A 69 10.36 3.40 -0.29
C ILE A 69 11.85 3.46 0.03
N ALA A 70 12.24 3.04 1.24
CA ALA A 70 13.62 3.10 1.67
C ALA A 70 13.88 2.19 2.88
N GLY A 71 15.13 1.82 3.11
CA GLY A 71 15.53 0.91 4.17
C GLY A 71 15.18 -0.54 3.84
N ARG A 72 14.99 -1.37 4.87
CA ARG A 72 14.71 -2.80 4.75
C ARG A 72 13.65 -3.21 5.77
N GLY A 73 12.67 -3.98 5.33
CA GLY A 73 11.61 -4.48 6.18
C GLY A 73 11.19 -5.90 5.83
N TYR A 74 10.21 -6.37 6.54
CA TYR A 74 9.59 -7.68 6.33
C TYR A 74 8.08 -7.56 6.24
N TYR A 75 7.52 -8.47 5.47
CA TYR A 75 6.10 -8.77 5.38
C TYR A 75 5.92 -10.28 5.55
N GLN A 76 4.89 -10.69 6.28
CA GLN A 76 4.56 -12.11 6.45
C GLN A 76 3.05 -12.31 6.50
N GLU A 77 2.56 -13.28 5.73
CA GLU A 77 1.23 -13.84 5.89
C GLU A 77 1.26 -14.97 6.92
N GLU A 78 0.15 -15.16 7.64
CA GLU A 78 0.02 -16.26 8.59
C GLU A 78 0.25 -17.62 7.90
N GLY A 79 1.09 -18.45 8.51
CA GLY A 79 1.45 -19.76 7.98
C GLY A 79 2.45 -19.77 6.82
N LYS A 80 2.98 -18.62 6.41
CA LYS A 80 4.02 -18.51 5.39
C LYS A 80 5.32 -17.97 5.96
N GLU A 81 6.41 -18.12 5.22
CA GLU A 81 7.69 -17.51 5.56
C GLU A 81 7.65 -15.99 5.39
N ALA A 82 8.42 -15.28 6.22
CA ALA A 82 8.57 -13.84 6.10
C ALA A 82 9.32 -13.47 4.80
N VAL A 83 8.83 -12.46 4.11
CA VAL A 83 9.42 -11.94 2.87
C VAL A 83 10.13 -10.62 3.16
N GLU A 84 11.40 -10.54 2.81
CA GLU A 84 12.16 -9.29 2.89
C GLU A 84 11.69 -8.31 1.82
N MET A 85 11.54 -7.04 2.21
CA MET A 85 11.18 -5.93 1.35
C MET A 85 12.32 -4.92 1.25
N LYS A 86 12.69 -4.58 0.03
CA LYS A 86 13.71 -3.58 -0.34
C LYS A 86 13.09 -2.44 -1.14
N PRO A 87 13.77 -1.28 -1.25
CA PRO A 87 13.26 -0.16 -2.03
C PRO A 87 12.84 -0.55 -3.45
N GLY A 88 11.59 -0.23 -3.80
CA GLY A 88 10.96 -0.60 -5.06
C GLY A 88 10.10 -1.87 -5.02
N ASP A 89 10.21 -2.68 -3.96
CA ASP A 89 9.35 -3.85 -3.81
C ASP A 89 7.91 -3.42 -3.50
N CYS A 90 6.98 -4.14 -4.12
CA CYS A 90 5.56 -3.94 -3.96
C CYS A 90 4.89 -5.28 -3.64
N VAL A 91 4.11 -5.32 -2.56
CA VAL A 91 3.33 -6.48 -2.15
C VAL A 91 1.86 -6.15 -2.21
N ASN A 92 1.09 -6.96 -2.93
CA ASN A 92 -0.36 -6.88 -2.93
C ASN A 92 -0.92 -7.95 -1.99
N ILE A 93 -1.59 -7.51 -0.94
CA ILE A 93 -2.19 -8.33 0.10
C ILE A 93 -3.70 -8.37 -0.13
N PRO A 94 -4.28 -9.50 -0.55
CA PRO A 94 -5.73 -9.61 -0.70
C PRO A 94 -6.47 -9.36 0.61
N ALA A 95 -7.74 -8.97 0.51
CA ALA A 95 -8.63 -8.97 1.67
C ALA A 95 -8.68 -10.36 2.34
N GLU A 96 -9.01 -10.38 3.63
CA GLU A 96 -9.10 -11.58 4.48
C GLU A 96 -7.76 -12.30 4.76
N VAL A 97 -6.64 -11.78 4.29
CA VAL A 97 -5.31 -12.33 4.59
C VAL A 97 -4.78 -11.74 5.89
N LYS A 98 -4.57 -12.60 6.90
CA LYS A 98 -3.90 -12.21 8.14
C LYS A 98 -2.40 -12.07 7.93
N HIS A 99 -1.87 -10.90 8.26
CA HIS A 99 -0.48 -10.57 7.99
C HIS A 99 0.07 -9.55 9.00
N TRP A 100 1.37 -9.37 8.95
CA TRP A 100 2.08 -8.26 9.61
C TRP A 100 3.18 -7.72 8.70
N HIS A 101 3.65 -6.53 8.99
CA HIS A 101 4.84 -5.93 8.37
C HIS A 101 5.57 -5.05 9.37
N GLY A 102 6.85 -4.80 9.10
CA GLY A 102 7.69 -3.99 9.98
C GLY A 102 9.10 -3.82 9.44
N ALA A 103 9.92 -3.08 10.18
CA ALA A 103 11.33 -2.87 9.87
C ALA A 103 12.13 -4.16 10.06
N ALA A 104 13.26 -4.31 9.39
CA ALA A 104 14.25 -5.31 9.78
C ALA A 104 14.82 -5.00 11.17
N PRO A 105 15.29 -6.01 11.95
CA PRO A 105 15.79 -5.79 13.28
C PRO A 105 16.98 -4.83 13.36
N ASP A 106 17.75 -4.74 12.31
CA ASP A 106 19.02 -4.01 12.22
C ASP A 106 18.96 -2.78 11.32
N GLU A 107 17.78 -2.48 10.73
CA GLU A 107 17.63 -1.37 9.79
C GLU A 107 16.28 -0.68 9.94
N TRP A 108 16.20 0.57 9.53
CA TRP A 108 14.94 1.29 9.43
C TRP A 108 14.17 0.90 8.16
N PHE A 109 12.89 1.15 8.16
CA PHE A 109 12.00 0.81 7.05
C PHE A 109 11.00 1.94 6.82
N SER A 110 10.95 2.44 5.60
CA SER A 110 9.94 3.39 5.15
C SER A 110 9.13 2.77 4.02
N HIS A 111 7.82 2.75 4.21
CA HIS A 111 6.91 2.18 3.23
C HIS A 111 5.61 2.96 3.15
N LEU A 112 4.92 2.82 2.03
CA LEU A 112 3.53 3.20 1.87
C LEU A 112 2.66 1.98 2.13
N ALA A 113 1.62 2.14 2.93
CA ALA A 113 0.54 1.19 3.11
C ALA A 113 -0.71 1.81 2.49
N ILE A 114 -1.21 1.21 1.42
CA ILE A 114 -2.34 1.72 0.63
C ILE A 114 -3.50 0.76 0.83
N GLU A 115 -4.59 1.26 1.40
CA GLU A 115 -5.82 0.47 1.51
C GLU A 115 -6.50 0.39 0.13
N VAL A 116 -6.74 -0.83 -0.33
CA VAL A 116 -7.42 -1.07 -1.61
C VAL A 116 -8.92 -0.92 -1.40
N PRO A 117 -9.63 -0.18 -2.27
CA PRO A 117 -11.07 -0.05 -2.16
C PRO A 117 -11.80 -1.37 -2.25
N GLY A 118 -12.85 -1.49 -1.45
CA GLY A 118 -13.70 -2.67 -1.44
C GLY A 118 -15.07 -2.38 -0.86
N GLU A 119 -15.97 -3.34 -0.98
CA GLU A 119 -17.30 -3.27 -0.39
C GLU A 119 -17.24 -3.68 1.09
N LYS A 120 -17.77 -2.85 2.00
CA LYS A 120 -17.82 -3.09 3.45
C LYS A 120 -16.46 -3.39 4.06
N THR A 121 -15.49 -2.54 3.75
CA THR A 121 -14.13 -2.68 4.28
C THR A 121 -14.05 -2.37 5.77
N SER A 122 -13.22 -3.12 6.49
CA SER A 122 -12.85 -2.86 7.88
C SER A 122 -11.46 -3.44 8.17
N SER A 123 -10.82 -3.01 9.24
CA SER A 123 -9.55 -3.57 9.70
C SER A 123 -9.73 -4.20 11.08
N GLU A 124 -9.18 -5.40 11.26
CA GLU A 124 -9.13 -6.12 12.52
C GLU A 124 -7.70 -6.22 12.99
N TRP A 125 -7.43 -5.75 14.23
CA TRP A 125 -6.15 -5.93 14.89
C TRP A 125 -6.18 -7.20 15.72
N CYS A 126 -5.24 -8.09 15.45
CA CYS A 126 -5.09 -9.36 16.12
C CYS A 126 -3.96 -9.33 17.16
N GLU A 127 -3.39 -10.46 17.50
CA GLU A 127 -2.33 -10.61 18.48
C GLU A 127 -1.00 -9.93 18.06
N THR A 128 -0.13 -9.73 19.02
CA THR A 128 1.22 -9.21 18.76
C THR A 128 2.08 -10.23 18.03
N VAL A 129 2.93 -9.77 17.13
CA VAL A 129 3.98 -10.58 16.52
C VAL A 129 5.09 -10.79 17.57
N THR A 130 5.35 -12.05 17.94
CA THR A 130 6.36 -12.39 18.92
C THR A 130 7.78 -12.21 18.38
N ASP A 131 8.77 -12.11 19.27
CA ASP A 131 10.16 -11.95 18.86
C ASP A 131 10.69 -13.18 18.12
N GLU A 132 10.16 -14.38 18.42
CA GLU A 132 10.51 -15.62 17.72
C GLU A 132 10.06 -15.60 16.25
N ILE A 133 8.89 -15.00 15.97
CA ILE A 133 8.39 -14.86 14.60
C ILE A 133 9.19 -13.79 13.87
N TYR A 134 9.43 -12.67 14.51
CA TYR A 134 10.11 -11.52 13.93
C TYR A 134 11.61 -11.73 13.71
N GLY A 135 12.27 -12.49 14.56
CA GLY A 135 13.73 -12.71 14.53
C GLY A 135 14.21 -13.84 13.63
N LYS A 136 13.32 -14.46 12.84
CA LYS A 136 13.65 -15.59 11.95
C LYS A 136 14.07 -15.13 10.56
#